data_867d18c60ea97e3e3a302437b98ca54a
#
_entry.id   867d18c60ea97e3e3a302437b98ca54a
#
_cell.length_a   1.000
_cell.length_b   1.000
_cell.length_c   1.000
_cell.angle_alpha   90.00
_cell.angle_beta   90.00
_cell.angle_gamma   90.00
#
_symmetry.space_group_name_H-M   'P 1'
#
loop_
_entity.id
_entity.type
_entity.pdbx_description
1 polymer ?
#
loop_
_entity_poly.entity_id
_entity_poly.type
_entity_poly.pdbx_seq_one_letter_code
_entity_poly.pdbx_strand_id
1 'polypeptide(L)'
;MGSSILWFSAFLCVLIFGFSLQGKSHNLAKNLIYANLGALFIGALYLGHQFLSDNFSFVYIFQNSNVLLPTFYKVSAFWAAHEGSFFLMIILLSSCAVINNIAMKESRHLSLSNSVIAFILFFYLAFLVLTSNPFMIFEVAPLNGSDLNPLLQDPLLVIHPPMLFAGYVFYAITFSFVIAGVFTDFDKELFSIIKIWAGISWFTLSLGILLGSMWAYYELGWGGYWFWDPVENVALMPWLAGTAFTHSLIFSKNKVLLSWMVFLGILTFLLSILGSFIVRSGILNSVHSFASDPSRGVFLLSLFALFSLVSLGIFFFRSNFLHSSWPKFMSRNYLLVLNNIILMTILTIVFLGTLYPIYYEVIYNEKFSVGPKYFSELITPAVFILIILFTLEQFPKILSMDKLKASLILIAGTAIIFIINYFNMGLLLSGIFLAALILKFVLDPVSYTHLRAHETSLHLVCRL
;
A
#
# COMPACT_ATOMS: atom_id res chain seq x y z
N MET A 1 -25.99 -16.79 -10.56
CA MET A 1 -26.30 -15.59 -9.73
C MET A 1 -25.06 -14.76 -9.41
N GLY A 2 -24.03 -15.29 -8.77
CA GLY A 2 -22.85 -14.50 -8.38
C GLY A 2 -22.10 -13.83 -9.55
N SER A 3 -21.80 -14.55 -10.62
CA SER A 3 -21.18 -13.98 -11.82
C SER A 3 -22.02 -12.85 -12.45
N SER A 4 -23.35 -12.93 -12.41
CA SER A 4 -24.24 -11.87 -12.89
C SER A 4 -24.13 -10.60 -12.05
N ILE A 5 -23.92 -10.73 -10.74
CA ILE A 5 -23.67 -9.59 -9.84
C ILE A 5 -22.37 -8.87 -10.21
N LEU A 6 -21.30 -9.61 -10.51
CA LEU A 6 -20.02 -9.03 -10.90
C LEU A 6 -20.15 -8.26 -12.24
N TRP A 7 -20.84 -8.83 -13.25
CA TRP A 7 -21.10 -8.15 -14.51
C TRP A 7 -21.97 -6.90 -14.34
N PHE A 8 -22.99 -6.99 -13.49
CA PHE A 8 -23.83 -5.84 -13.16
C PHE A 8 -23.02 -4.72 -12.49
N SER A 9 -22.14 -5.08 -11.53
CA SER A 9 -21.21 -4.13 -10.91
C SER A 9 -20.27 -3.49 -11.92
N ALA A 10 -19.73 -4.28 -12.87
CA ALA A 10 -18.87 -3.74 -13.93
C ALA A 10 -19.65 -2.74 -14.82
N PHE A 11 -20.88 -3.04 -15.17
CA PHE A 11 -21.76 -2.11 -15.90
C PHE A 11 -22.00 -0.82 -15.11
N LEU A 12 -22.31 -0.92 -13.81
CA LEU A 12 -22.46 0.25 -12.94
C LEU A 12 -21.19 1.12 -12.91
N CYS A 13 -20.00 0.51 -12.90
CA CYS A 13 -18.75 1.25 -12.94
C CYS A 13 -18.59 2.09 -14.22
N VAL A 14 -19.03 1.60 -15.38
CA VAL A 14 -19.04 2.39 -16.63
C VAL A 14 -19.95 3.62 -16.50
N LEU A 15 -21.14 3.45 -15.93
CA LEU A 15 -22.06 4.57 -15.70
C LEU A 15 -21.50 5.57 -14.68
N ILE A 16 -20.94 5.08 -13.54
CA ILE A 16 -20.31 5.93 -12.53
C ILE A 16 -19.17 6.74 -13.16
N PHE A 17 -18.32 6.12 -13.95
CA PHE A 17 -17.23 6.79 -14.66
C PHE A 17 -17.77 7.95 -15.52
N GLY A 18 -18.75 7.69 -16.37
CA GLY A 18 -19.29 8.68 -17.31
C GLY A 18 -19.96 9.86 -16.58
N PHE A 19 -20.83 9.59 -15.61
CA PHE A 19 -21.55 10.65 -14.87
C PHE A 19 -20.61 11.46 -13.96
N SER A 20 -19.65 10.81 -13.31
CA SER A 20 -18.68 11.47 -12.46
C SER A 20 -17.69 12.33 -13.27
N LEU A 21 -17.28 11.88 -14.45
CA LEU A 21 -16.38 12.64 -15.33
C LEU A 21 -17.03 13.94 -15.81
N GLN A 22 -18.32 13.90 -16.17
CA GLN A 22 -19.06 15.08 -16.59
C GLN A 22 -19.28 16.09 -15.46
N GLY A 23 -19.40 15.63 -14.21
CA GLY A 23 -19.60 16.46 -13.01
C GLY A 23 -20.98 17.13 -12.93
N LYS A 24 -21.91 16.83 -13.84
CA LYS A 24 -23.24 17.46 -13.91
C LYS A 24 -24.33 16.69 -13.16
N SER A 25 -24.07 15.43 -12.82
CA SER A 25 -25.06 14.50 -12.25
C SER A 25 -24.55 13.84 -10.97
N HIS A 26 -24.05 14.66 -10.04
CA HIS A 26 -23.43 14.17 -8.80
C HIS A 26 -24.32 13.20 -8.02
N ASN A 27 -25.60 13.57 -7.80
CA ASN A 27 -26.54 12.71 -7.07
C ASN A 27 -26.77 11.35 -7.75
N LEU A 28 -26.82 11.31 -9.08
CA LEU A 28 -26.95 10.06 -9.82
C LEU A 28 -25.71 9.21 -9.67
N ALA A 29 -24.51 9.80 -9.86
CA ALA A 29 -23.24 9.09 -9.66
C ALA A 29 -23.14 8.54 -8.24
N LYS A 30 -23.49 9.32 -7.23
CA LYS A 30 -23.53 8.91 -5.82
C LYS A 30 -24.46 7.73 -5.58
N ASN A 31 -25.68 7.76 -6.12
CA ASN A 31 -26.64 6.66 -5.98
C ASN A 31 -26.15 5.38 -6.68
N LEU A 32 -25.49 5.51 -7.83
CA LEU A 32 -24.88 4.38 -8.54
C LEU A 32 -23.71 3.78 -7.74
N ILE A 33 -22.88 4.61 -7.07
CA ILE A 33 -21.83 4.14 -6.17
C ILE A 33 -22.42 3.33 -5.02
N TYR A 34 -23.52 3.79 -4.41
CA TYR A 34 -24.19 3.05 -3.35
C TYR A 34 -24.81 1.74 -3.84
N ALA A 35 -25.43 1.76 -5.01
CA ALA A 35 -25.97 0.58 -5.65
C ALA A 35 -24.88 -0.45 -5.98
N ASN A 36 -23.72 0.01 -6.47
CA ASN A 36 -22.57 -0.84 -6.75
C ASN A 36 -22.06 -1.54 -5.49
N LEU A 37 -21.87 -0.80 -4.40
CA LEU A 37 -21.46 -1.41 -3.12
C LEU A 37 -22.52 -2.39 -2.62
N GLY A 38 -23.80 -2.05 -2.70
CA GLY A 38 -24.89 -2.94 -2.32
C GLY A 38 -24.88 -4.27 -3.10
N ALA A 39 -24.68 -4.21 -4.42
CA ALA A 39 -24.57 -5.39 -5.26
C ALA A 39 -23.36 -6.27 -4.87
N LEU A 40 -22.20 -5.65 -4.64
CA LEU A 40 -20.99 -6.37 -4.22
C LEU A 40 -21.14 -7.01 -2.84
N PHE A 41 -21.81 -6.34 -1.89
CA PHE A 41 -22.12 -6.92 -0.57
C PHE A 41 -23.08 -8.12 -0.67
N ILE A 42 -24.10 -8.04 -1.51
CA ILE A 42 -24.97 -9.20 -1.78
C ILE A 42 -24.17 -10.36 -2.33
N GLY A 43 -23.24 -10.10 -3.28
CA GLY A 43 -22.34 -11.12 -3.80
C GLY A 43 -21.43 -11.71 -2.73
N ALA A 44 -20.89 -10.88 -1.82
CA ALA A 44 -20.03 -11.32 -0.72
C ALA A 44 -20.81 -12.17 0.30
N LEU A 45 -22.00 -11.75 0.70
CA LEU A 45 -22.86 -12.51 1.60
C LEU A 45 -23.28 -13.84 0.97
N TYR A 46 -23.58 -13.85 -0.32
CA TYR A 46 -23.88 -15.06 -1.06
C TYR A 46 -22.69 -16.05 -1.06
N LEU A 47 -21.49 -15.59 -1.37
CA LEU A 47 -20.28 -16.44 -1.36
C LEU A 47 -19.96 -16.91 0.06
N GLY A 48 -20.03 -16.04 1.06
CA GLY A 48 -19.83 -16.40 2.47
C GLY A 48 -20.81 -17.45 2.97
N HIS A 49 -22.08 -17.33 2.59
CA HIS A 49 -23.10 -18.36 2.89
C HIS A 49 -22.73 -19.71 2.25
N GLN A 50 -22.24 -19.71 1.00
CA GLN A 50 -21.85 -20.96 0.35
C GLN A 50 -20.66 -21.64 1.06
N PHE A 51 -19.67 -20.87 1.59
CA PHE A 51 -18.61 -21.41 2.44
C PHE A 51 -19.13 -22.03 3.73
N LEU A 52 -20.05 -21.35 4.41
CA LEU A 52 -20.59 -21.82 5.69
C LEU A 52 -21.55 -23.01 5.54
N SER A 53 -22.15 -23.19 4.37
CA SER A 53 -23.04 -24.29 4.05
C SER A 53 -22.32 -25.48 3.38
N ASP A 54 -21.00 -25.44 3.26
CA ASP A 54 -20.17 -26.48 2.63
C ASP A 54 -20.63 -26.85 1.21
N ASN A 55 -20.99 -25.82 0.42
CA ASN A 55 -21.48 -26.05 -0.94
C ASN A 55 -20.31 -26.24 -1.91
N PHE A 56 -19.80 -27.45 -2.00
CA PHE A 56 -18.66 -27.83 -2.86
C PHE A 56 -19.00 -27.87 -4.36
N SER A 57 -20.21 -27.52 -4.76
CA SER A 57 -20.48 -27.28 -6.19
C SER A 57 -19.69 -26.07 -6.73
N PHE A 58 -19.26 -25.14 -5.87
CA PHE A 58 -18.39 -24.03 -6.26
C PHE A 58 -16.93 -24.48 -6.27
N VAL A 59 -16.24 -24.26 -7.39
CA VAL A 59 -14.82 -24.61 -7.57
C VAL A 59 -13.95 -23.95 -6.49
N TYR A 60 -14.20 -22.69 -6.20
CA TYR A 60 -13.45 -21.91 -5.21
C TYR A 60 -13.59 -22.49 -3.79
N ILE A 61 -14.80 -22.87 -3.40
CA ILE A 61 -15.09 -23.45 -2.08
C ILE A 61 -14.48 -24.85 -1.96
N PHE A 62 -14.61 -25.66 -3.00
CA PHE A 62 -13.98 -26.98 -3.05
C PHE A 62 -12.47 -26.91 -2.83
N GLN A 63 -11.79 -25.97 -3.46
CA GLN A 63 -10.33 -25.81 -3.40
C GLN A 63 -9.81 -25.28 -2.06
N ASN A 64 -10.66 -24.61 -1.25
CA ASN A 64 -10.22 -23.85 -0.08
C ASN A 64 -11.00 -24.17 1.21
N SER A 65 -11.80 -25.24 1.24
CA SER A 65 -12.58 -25.62 2.42
C SER A 65 -12.82 -27.12 2.46
N ASN A 66 -13.24 -27.63 3.61
CA ASN A 66 -13.81 -28.97 3.77
C ASN A 66 -14.84 -28.99 4.91
N VAL A 67 -15.58 -30.09 5.05
CA VAL A 67 -16.62 -30.25 6.08
C VAL A 67 -16.04 -30.12 7.49
N LEU A 68 -14.82 -30.61 7.74
CA LEU A 68 -14.17 -30.64 9.06
C LEU A 68 -13.44 -29.33 9.39
N LEU A 69 -13.30 -28.41 8.42
CA LEU A 69 -12.61 -27.14 8.63
C LEU A 69 -13.36 -26.29 9.67
N PRO A 70 -12.71 -25.80 10.74
CA PRO A 70 -13.33 -24.93 11.74
C PRO A 70 -13.99 -23.69 11.10
N THR A 71 -15.16 -23.29 11.59
CA THR A 71 -15.93 -22.15 11.04
C THR A 71 -15.12 -20.87 10.92
N PHE A 72 -14.22 -20.61 11.87
CA PHE A 72 -13.31 -19.47 11.83
C PHE A 72 -12.45 -19.46 10.55
N TYR A 73 -11.93 -20.63 10.17
CA TYR A 73 -11.13 -20.75 8.95
C TYR A 73 -12.00 -20.84 7.68
N LYS A 74 -13.24 -21.32 7.75
CA LYS A 74 -14.19 -21.21 6.62
C LYS A 74 -14.47 -19.73 6.26
N VAL A 75 -14.57 -18.86 7.27
CA VAL A 75 -14.72 -17.41 7.04
C VAL A 75 -13.46 -16.82 6.42
N SER A 76 -12.27 -17.18 6.93
CA SER A 76 -11.01 -16.67 6.38
C SER A 76 -10.68 -17.22 5.00
N ALA A 77 -11.17 -18.43 4.68
CA ALA A 77 -11.05 -19.03 3.36
C ALA A 77 -11.68 -18.16 2.26
N PHE A 78 -12.63 -17.26 2.62
CA PHE A 78 -13.16 -16.26 1.69
C PHE A 78 -12.08 -15.42 1.01
N TRP A 79 -10.97 -15.13 1.67
CA TRP A 79 -9.87 -14.34 1.11
C TRP A 79 -8.54 -15.09 1.05
N ALA A 80 -8.53 -16.38 1.30
CA ALA A 80 -7.30 -17.16 1.38
C ALA A 80 -6.63 -17.40 0.02
N ALA A 81 -7.37 -17.36 -1.08
CA ALA A 81 -6.83 -17.54 -2.42
C ALA A 81 -7.16 -16.36 -3.37
N HIS A 82 -6.76 -16.49 -4.63
CA HIS A 82 -6.76 -15.38 -5.59
C HIS A 82 -8.14 -14.77 -5.84
N GLU A 83 -9.15 -15.60 -5.99
CA GLU A 83 -10.51 -15.21 -6.35
C GLU A 83 -11.14 -14.32 -5.26
N GLY A 84 -11.16 -14.83 -4.04
CA GLY A 84 -11.80 -14.13 -2.93
C GLY A 84 -10.98 -12.98 -2.39
N SER A 85 -9.63 -13.06 -2.38
CA SER A 85 -8.77 -11.95 -1.99
C SER A 85 -8.94 -10.74 -2.91
N PHE A 86 -9.06 -10.99 -4.22
CA PHE A 86 -9.28 -9.92 -5.18
C PHE A 86 -10.71 -9.35 -5.10
N PHE A 87 -11.70 -10.21 -4.83
CA PHE A 87 -13.06 -9.77 -4.56
C PHE A 87 -13.15 -8.90 -3.30
N LEU A 88 -12.41 -9.25 -2.24
CA LEU A 88 -12.28 -8.40 -1.04
C LEU A 88 -11.69 -7.03 -1.36
N MET A 89 -10.64 -6.96 -2.20
CA MET A 89 -10.07 -5.68 -2.65
C MET A 89 -11.09 -4.81 -3.37
N ILE A 90 -11.92 -5.39 -4.24
CA ILE A 90 -13.00 -4.69 -4.95
C ILE A 90 -14.04 -4.13 -3.97
N ILE A 91 -14.46 -4.92 -2.98
CA ILE A 91 -15.40 -4.49 -1.94
C ILE A 91 -14.81 -3.34 -1.12
N LEU A 92 -13.56 -3.46 -0.68
CA LEU A 92 -12.86 -2.40 0.06
C LEU A 92 -12.77 -1.11 -0.76
N LEU A 93 -12.41 -1.19 -2.04
CA LEU A 93 -12.30 -0.02 -2.92
C LEU A 93 -13.67 0.66 -3.12
N SER A 94 -14.73 -0.13 -3.34
CA SER A 94 -16.09 0.38 -3.47
C SER A 94 -16.60 0.99 -2.15
N SER A 95 -16.25 0.38 -1.00
CA SER A 95 -16.55 0.92 0.33
C SER A 95 -15.90 2.29 0.56
N CYS A 96 -14.64 2.45 0.17
CA CYS A 96 -13.95 3.73 0.26
C CYS A 96 -14.60 4.81 -0.62
N ALA A 97 -15.07 4.45 -1.82
CA ALA A 97 -15.83 5.38 -2.66
C ALA A 97 -17.10 5.86 -1.94
N VAL A 98 -17.84 4.97 -1.29
CA VAL A 98 -19.01 5.32 -0.49
C VAL A 98 -18.64 6.23 0.69
N ILE A 99 -17.58 5.87 1.45
CA ILE A 99 -17.10 6.67 2.58
C ILE A 99 -16.75 8.10 2.13
N ASN A 100 -16.05 8.26 1.00
CA ASN A 100 -15.73 9.57 0.45
C ASN A 100 -16.99 10.38 0.11
N ASN A 101 -18.00 9.74 -0.48
CA ASN A 101 -19.26 10.40 -0.85
C ASN A 101 -20.18 10.72 0.36
N ILE A 102 -19.95 10.11 1.52
CA ILE A 102 -20.61 10.45 2.79
C ILE A 102 -19.84 11.57 3.50
N ALA A 103 -18.51 11.46 3.57
CA ALA A 103 -17.67 12.34 4.39
C ALA A 103 -17.34 13.68 3.72
N MET A 104 -17.35 13.74 2.39
CA MET A 104 -16.94 14.92 1.64
C MET A 104 -18.15 15.66 1.06
N LYS A 105 -18.04 16.98 0.99
CA LYS A 105 -18.97 17.82 0.21
C LYS A 105 -18.76 17.57 -1.27
N GLU A 106 -19.82 17.81 -2.04
CA GLU A 106 -19.76 17.79 -3.50
C GLU A 106 -18.69 18.76 -4.00
N SER A 107 -17.78 18.22 -4.80
CA SER A 107 -16.67 19.00 -5.36
C SER A 107 -16.18 18.36 -6.67
N ARG A 108 -15.47 19.15 -7.48
CA ARG A 108 -14.85 18.61 -8.70
C ARG A 108 -13.78 17.57 -8.37
N HIS A 109 -13.06 17.71 -7.24
CA HIS A 109 -12.09 16.72 -6.77
C HIS A 109 -12.75 15.37 -6.49
N LEU A 110 -13.89 15.36 -5.76
CA LEU A 110 -14.64 14.14 -5.47
C LEU A 110 -15.17 13.48 -6.74
N SER A 111 -15.75 14.27 -7.67
CA SER A 111 -16.27 13.74 -8.93
C SER A 111 -15.18 13.09 -9.78
N LEU A 112 -14.02 13.73 -9.94
CA LEU A 112 -12.90 13.15 -10.68
C LEU A 112 -12.30 11.94 -9.97
N SER A 113 -12.18 11.97 -8.64
CA SER A 113 -11.74 10.81 -7.86
C SER A 113 -12.69 9.63 -8.06
N ASN A 114 -14.01 9.84 -8.01
CA ASN A 114 -15.02 8.80 -8.27
C ASN A 114 -14.88 8.21 -9.69
N SER A 115 -14.56 9.04 -10.70
CA SER A 115 -14.29 8.55 -12.06
C SER A 115 -13.07 7.63 -12.09
N VAL A 116 -11.96 8.03 -11.46
CA VAL A 116 -10.75 7.21 -11.40
C VAL A 116 -11.00 5.90 -10.64
N ILE A 117 -11.71 5.96 -9.51
CA ILE A 117 -12.06 4.76 -8.73
C ILE A 117 -12.94 3.82 -9.57
N ALA A 118 -13.95 4.36 -10.27
CA ALA A 118 -14.82 3.56 -11.12
C ALA A 118 -14.05 2.90 -12.30
N PHE A 119 -13.06 3.61 -12.87
CA PHE A 119 -12.17 3.07 -13.88
C PHE A 119 -11.33 1.89 -13.32
N ILE A 120 -10.75 2.03 -12.14
CA ILE A 120 -10.00 0.95 -11.48
C ILE A 120 -10.92 -0.23 -11.18
N LEU A 121 -12.10 0.02 -10.58
CA LEU A 121 -13.08 -1.02 -10.25
C LEU A 121 -13.53 -1.79 -11.48
N PHE A 122 -13.79 -1.12 -12.59
CA PHE A 122 -14.18 -1.78 -13.84
C PHE A 122 -13.14 -2.82 -14.28
N PHE A 123 -11.86 -2.44 -14.33
CA PHE A 123 -10.81 -3.37 -14.74
C PHE A 123 -10.53 -4.46 -13.71
N TYR A 124 -10.69 -4.17 -12.43
CA TYR A 124 -10.59 -5.18 -11.38
C TYR A 124 -11.74 -6.19 -11.47
N LEU A 125 -12.97 -5.73 -11.75
CA LEU A 125 -14.10 -6.61 -12.00
C LEU A 125 -13.92 -7.43 -13.27
N ALA A 126 -13.40 -6.83 -14.35
CA ALA A 126 -13.08 -7.55 -15.57
C ALA A 126 -12.06 -8.66 -15.33
N PHE A 127 -10.97 -8.37 -14.59
CA PHE A 127 -10.02 -9.39 -14.15
C PHE A 127 -10.70 -10.52 -13.36
N LEU A 128 -11.50 -10.16 -12.36
CA LEU A 128 -12.15 -11.14 -11.50
C LEU A 128 -13.10 -12.06 -12.30
N VAL A 129 -13.90 -11.49 -13.20
CA VAL A 129 -14.87 -12.26 -13.99
C VAL A 129 -14.20 -13.14 -15.03
N LEU A 130 -13.16 -12.63 -15.70
CA LEU A 130 -12.56 -13.31 -16.84
C LEU A 130 -11.52 -14.35 -16.46
N THR A 131 -10.82 -14.16 -15.32
CA THR A 131 -9.68 -15.02 -14.95
C THR A 131 -9.77 -15.67 -13.57
N SER A 132 -10.54 -15.09 -12.65
CA SER A 132 -10.53 -15.49 -11.22
C SER A 132 -11.92 -15.43 -10.60
N ASN A 133 -12.94 -15.98 -11.30
CA ASN A 133 -14.33 -15.86 -10.88
C ASN A 133 -14.64 -16.82 -9.68
N PRO A 134 -14.92 -16.28 -8.48
CA PRO A 134 -15.18 -17.10 -7.29
C PRO A 134 -16.52 -17.85 -7.36
N PHE A 135 -17.36 -17.55 -8.36
CA PHE A 135 -18.68 -18.16 -8.55
C PHE A 135 -18.71 -19.23 -9.65
N MET A 136 -17.55 -19.72 -10.08
CA MET A 136 -17.48 -20.88 -10.98
C MET A 136 -17.98 -22.13 -10.29
N ILE A 137 -18.77 -22.94 -11.02
CA ILE A 137 -19.37 -24.17 -10.50
C ILE A 137 -18.89 -25.37 -11.31
N PHE A 138 -18.80 -26.52 -10.67
CA PHE A 138 -18.60 -27.81 -11.33
C PHE A 138 -19.87 -28.28 -12.01
N GLU A 139 -19.74 -29.05 -13.07
CA GLU A 139 -20.87 -29.76 -13.70
C GLU A 139 -21.41 -30.86 -12.76
N VAL A 140 -20.51 -31.54 -12.05
CA VAL A 140 -20.86 -32.54 -11.03
C VAL A 140 -20.22 -32.10 -9.71
N ALA A 141 -21.06 -31.88 -8.70
CA ALA A 141 -20.62 -31.42 -7.40
C ALA A 141 -19.81 -32.50 -6.66
N PRO A 142 -18.56 -32.22 -6.20
CA PRO A 142 -17.82 -33.10 -5.33
C PRO A 142 -18.51 -33.28 -3.96
N LEU A 143 -18.30 -34.43 -3.31
CA LEU A 143 -18.88 -34.74 -1.99
C LEU A 143 -18.22 -33.95 -0.84
N ASN A 144 -16.93 -33.61 -0.95
CA ASN A 144 -16.17 -32.87 0.05
C ASN A 144 -15.14 -32.00 -0.65
N GLY A 145 -14.64 -30.99 0.04
CA GLY A 145 -13.59 -30.10 -0.45
C GLY A 145 -12.17 -30.64 -0.23
N SER A 146 -11.19 -30.00 -0.90
CA SER A 146 -9.76 -30.34 -0.86
C SER A 146 -9.04 -29.82 0.39
N ASP A 147 -9.74 -29.08 1.23
CA ASP A 147 -9.25 -28.37 2.42
C ASP A 147 -8.51 -27.04 2.15
N LEU A 148 -8.42 -26.22 3.20
CA LEU A 148 -7.59 -25.04 3.23
C LEU A 148 -6.13 -25.45 3.47
N ASN A 149 -5.19 -24.88 2.73
CA ASN A 149 -3.77 -25.11 2.94
C ASN A 149 -3.42 -24.99 4.44
N PRO A 150 -2.78 -25.98 5.07
CA PRO A 150 -2.46 -25.95 6.50
C PRO A 150 -1.68 -24.71 6.95
N LEU A 151 -0.78 -24.18 6.14
CA LEU A 151 -0.04 -22.93 6.42
C LEU A 151 -0.96 -21.71 6.53
N LEU A 152 -2.17 -21.78 5.96
CA LEU A 152 -3.18 -20.70 6.04
C LEU A 152 -4.10 -20.83 7.26
N GLN A 153 -4.02 -21.94 7.99
CA GLN A 153 -4.80 -22.18 9.20
C GLN A 153 -4.10 -21.59 10.44
N ASP A 154 -3.79 -20.29 10.37
CA ASP A 154 -3.11 -19.52 11.39
C ASP A 154 -3.83 -18.19 11.66
N PRO A 155 -4.00 -17.75 12.92
CA PRO A 155 -4.71 -16.50 13.27
C PRO A 155 -4.09 -15.24 12.67
N LEU A 156 -2.75 -15.14 12.56
CA LEU A 156 -2.12 -13.98 11.94
C LEU A 156 -2.37 -13.97 10.43
N LEU A 157 -2.42 -15.13 9.81
CA LEU A 157 -2.71 -15.24 8.38
C LEU A 157 -4.18 -14.91 8.05
N VAL A 158 -5.08 -14.98 9.01
CA VAL A 158 -6.46 -14.47 8.87
C VAL A 158 -6.46 -12.95 8.74
N ILE A 159 -5.61 -12.23 9.47
CA ILE A 159 -5.61 -10.76 9.56
C ILE A 159 -4.61 -10.11 8.60
N HIS A 160 -3.42 -10.72 8.42
CA HIS A 160 -2.34 -10.17 7.61
C HIS A 160 -2.73 -9.84 6.16
N PRO A 161 -3.33 -10.75 5.35
CA PRO A 161 -3.65 -10.45 3.96
C PRO A 161 -4.68 -9.32 3.81
N PRO A 162 -5.79 -9.27 4.59
CA PRO A 162 -6.70 -8.13 4.55
C PRO A 162 -6.02 -6.78 4.83
N MET A 163 -5.04 -6.72 5.76
CA MET A 163 -4.30 -5.48 6.03
C MET A 163 -3.43 -5.05 4.87
N LEU A 164 -2.73 -5.99 4.20
CA LEU A 164 -1.97 -5.69 2.98
C LEU A 164 -2.88 -5.19 1.86
N PHE A 165 -4.01 -5.90 1.62
CA PHE A 165 -4.96 -5.51 0.57
C PHE A 165 -5.58 -4.15 0.85
N ALA A 166 -5.91 -3.85 2.11
CA ALA A 166 -6.38 -2.53 2.51
C ALA A 166 -5.32 -1.45 2.21
N GLY A 167 -4.06 -1.70 2.49
CA GLY A 167 -2.97 -0.78 2.17
C GLY A 167 -2.90 -0.46 0.67
N TYR A 168 -2.98 -1.48 -0.19
CA TYR A 168 -2.97 -1.31 -1.64
C TYR A 168 -4.21 -0.56 -2.15
N VAL A 169 -5.39 -0.92 -1.64
CA VAL A 169 -6.65 -0.26 -2.00
C VAL A 169 -6.67 1.21 -1.57
N PHE A 170 -6.18 1.52 -0.38
CA PHE A 170 -6.14 2.90 0.11
C PHE A 170 -5.13 3.75 -0.68
N TYR A 171 -4.03 3.15 -1.19
CA TYR A 171 -3.17 3.82 -2.15
C TYR A 171 -3.86 4.06 -3.51
N ALA A 172 -4.78 3.19 -3.94
CA ALA A 172 -5.60 3.46 -5.12
C ALA A 172 -6.54 4.66 -4.90
N ILE A 173 -7.10 4.83 -3.69
CA ILE A 173 -7.87 6.02 -3.32
C ILE A 173 -6.96 7.26 -3.30
N THR A 174 -5.79 7.17 -2.67
CA THR A 174 -4.80 8.26 -2.66
C THR A 174 -4.45 8.69 -4.08
N PHE A 175 -4.16 7.74 -4.97
CA PHE A 175 -3.89 7.94 -6.39
C PHE A 175 -5.05 8.64 -7.10
N SER A 176 -6.31 8.25 -6.83
CA SER A 176 -7.47 8.86 -7.47
C SER A 176 -7.58 10.37 -7.16
N PHE A 177 -7.28 10.77 -5.94
CA PHE A 177 -7.23 12.20 -5.55
C PHE A 177 -6.00 12.91 -6.10
N VAL A 178 -4.85 12.24 -6.21
CA VAL A 178 -3.67 12.80 -6.88
C VAL A 178 -3.99 13.09 -8.35
N ILE A 179 -4.62 12.17 -9.06
CA ILE A 179 -5.05 12.38 -10.46
C ILE A 179 -6.10 13.49 -10.54
N ALA A 180 -7.07 13.54 -9.62
CA ALA A 180 -8.03 14.64 -9.56
C ALA A 180 -7.32 16.00 -9.45
N GLY A 181 -6.30 16.11 -8.61
CA GLY A 181 -5.48 17.31 -8.45
C GLY A 181 -4.74 17.73 -9.70
N VAL A 182 -4.29 16.79 -10.53
CA VAL A 182 -3.64 17.08 -11.83
C VAL A 182 -4.60 17.75 -12.82
N PHE A 183 -5.91 17.46 -12.73
CA PHE A 183 -6.95 18.05 -13.59
C PHE A 183 -7.65 19.27 -12.99
N THR A 184 -7.41 19.55 -11.72
CA THR A 184 -7.95 20.73 -11.01
C THR A 184 -6.79 21.55 -10.47
N ASP A 185 -6.77 21.79 -9.16
CA ASP A 185 -5.66 22.42 -8.44
C ASP A 185 -5.42 21.68 -7.14
N PHE A 186 -4.18 21.71 -6.65
CA PHE A 186 -3.80 21.19 -5.34
C PHE A 186 -4.06 22.27 -4.28
N ASP A 187 -5.34 22.46 -3.91
CA ASP A 187 -5.74 23.35 -2.84
C ASP A 187 -5.57 22.73 -1.44
N LYS A 188 -5.89 23.49 -0.40
CA LYS A 188 -5.72 23.03 1.00
C LYS A 188 -6.64 21.86 1.35
N GLU A 189 -7.85 21.82 0.78
CA GLU A 189 -8.82 20.77 1.02
C GLU A 189 -8.31 19.46 0.43
N LEU A 190 -7.92 19.47 -0.84
CA LEU A 190 -7.38 18.30 -1.54
C LEU A 190 -6.11 17.78 -0.86
N PHE A 191 -5.17 18.64 -0.47
CA PHE A 191 -3.99 18.21 0.30
C PHE A 191 -4.36 17.52 1.61
N SER A 192 -5.38 18.02 2.32
CA SER A 192 -5.84 17.39 3.56
C SER A 192 -6.38 15.99 3.33
N ILE A 193 -7.19 15.80 2.29
CA ILE A 193 -7.77 14.51 1.91
C ILE A 193 -6.67 13.51 1.50
N ILE A 194 -5.76 13.94 0.62
CA ILE A 194 -4.64 13.11 0.18
C ILE A 194 -3.78 12.69 1.39
N LYS A 195 -3.51 13.60 2.32
CA LYS A 195 -2.73 13.31 3.54
C LYS A 195 -3.41 12.26 4.42
N ILE A 196 -4.72 12.35 4.61
CA ILE A 196 -5.48 11.36 5.40
C ILE A 196 -5.39 9.99 4.75
N TRP A 197 -5.71 9.88 3.47
CA TRP A 197 -5.66 8.60 2.76
C TRP A 197 -4.25 8.04 2.67
N ALA A 198 -3.24 8.86 2.40
CA ALA A 198 -1.84 8.43 2.40
C ALA A 198 -1.40 7.89 3.77
N GLY A 199 -1.79 8.56 4.86
CA GLY A 199 -1.49 8.13 6.22
C GLY A 199 -2.15 6.79 6.57
N ILE A 200 -3.43 6.62 6.22
CA ILE A 200 -4.18 5.36 6.44
C ILE A 200 -3.55 4.24 5.58
N SER A 201 -3.23 4.51 4.31
CA SER A 201 -2.59 3.55 3.41
C SER A 201 -1.25 3.06 3.97
N TRP A 202 -0.41 4.01 4.38
CA TRP A 202 0.91 3.72 4.93
C TRP A 202 0.81 2.91 6.23
N PHE A 203 -0.11 3.29 7.12
CA PHE A 203 -0.33 2.58 8.39
C PHE A 203 -0.80 1.14 8.17
N THR A 204 -1.83 0.94 7.33
CA THR A 204 -2.37 -0.40 7.08
C THR A 204 -1.38 -1.30 6.36
N LEU A 205 -0.62 -0.76 5.40
CA LEU A 205 0.44 -1.53 4.73
C LEU A 205 1.57 -1.87 5.70
N SER A 206 1.99 -0.93 6.57
CA SER A 206 2.99 -1.19 7.61
C SER A 206 2.54 -2.30 8.57
N LEU A 207 1.28 -2.23 9.01
CA LEU A 207 0.70 -3.27 9.88
C LEU A 207 0.63 -4.62 9.16
N GLY A 208 0.23 -4.64 7.90
CA GLY A 208 0.22 -5.84 7.07
C GLY A 208 1.61 -6.46 6.96
N ILE A 209 2.64 -5.68 6.62
CA ILE A 209 4.03 -6.16 6.54
C ILE A 209 4.50 -6.70 7.89
N LEU A 210 4.24 -5.98 9.00
CA LEU A 210 4.62 -6.42 10.33
C LEU A 210 3.98 -7.77 10.72
N LEU A 211 2.68 -7.92 10.50
CA LEU A 211 1.96 -9.17 10.81
C LEU A 211 2.48 -10.34 9.97
N GLY A 212 2.80 -10.10 8.68
CA GLY A 212 3.43 -11.09 7.81
C GLY A 212 4.82 -11.50 8.27
N SER A 213 5.62 -10.53 8.72
CA SER A 213 6.96 -10.80 9.28
C SER A 213 6.88 -11.63 10.57
N MET A 214 5.89 -11.38 11.42
CA MET A 214 5.64 -12.17 12.64
C MET A 214 5.23 -13.60 12.28
N TRP A 215 4.32 -13.78 11.33
CA TRP A 215 3.90 -15.09 10.84
C TRP A 215 5.09 -15.87 10.26
N ALA A 216 5.90 -15.25 9.39
CA ALA A 216 7.09 -15.86 8.80
C ALA A 216 8.08 -16.35 9.87
N TYR A 217 8.22 -15.63 10.98
CA TYR A 217 9.15 -15.96 12.06
C TYR A 217 8.84 -17.30 12.72
N TYR A 218 7.57 -17.60 13.02
CA TYR A 218 7.23 -18.82 13.74
C TYR A 218 6.71 -19.95 12.84
N GLU A 219 6.09 -19.65 11.69
CA GLU A 219 5.54 -20.67 10.81
C GLU A 219 6.57 -21.23 9.81
N LEU A 220 7.41 -20.38 9.23
CA LEU A 220 8.33 -20.83 8.18
C LEU A 220 9.64 -21.41 8.72
N GLY A 221 9.92 -21.23 10.00
CA GLY A 221 11.11 -21.78 10.64
C GLY A 221 12.45 -21.24 10.14
N TRP A 222 12.43 -20.09 9.47
CA TRP A 222 13.62 -19.45 8.90
C TRP A 222 14.55 -18.81 9.95
N GLY A 223 14.08 -18.67 11.18
CA GLY A 223 14.86 -18.06 12.27
C GLY A 223 14.99 -16.54 12.23
N GLY A 224 14.13 -15.86 11.47
CA GLY A 224 14.11 -14.41 11.35
C GLY A 224 12.77 -13.87 10.87
N TYR A 225 12.63 -12.54 10.86
CA TYR A 225 11.39 -11.83 10.52
C TYR A 225 11.34 -11.40 9.04
N TRP A 226 12.45 -11.49 8.29
CA TRP A 226 12.56 -10.99 6.92
C TRP A 226 13.65 -11.74 6.15
N PHE A 227 13.35 -12.21 4.96
CA PHE A 227 14.24 -13.07 4.16
C PHE A 227 14.45 -12.60 2.73
N TRP A 228 13.94 -11.43 2.38
CA TRP A 228 14.00 -10.92 1.02
C TRP A 228 13.30 -11.83 0.01
N ASP A 229 12.28 -12.56 0.47
CA ASP A 229 11.41 -13.32 -0.42
C ASP A 229 10.76 -12.36 -1.43
N PRO A 230 10.56 -12.78 -2.70
CA PRO A 230 9.95 -11.93 -3.71
C PRO A 230 8.59 -11.32 -3.30
N VAL A 231 7.77 -12.04 -2.53
CA VAL A 231 6.47 -11.54 -2.04
C VAL A 231 6.64 -10.51 -0.93
N GLU A 232 7.63 -10.69 -0.04
CA GLU A 232 8.01 -9.67 0.93
C GLU A 232 8.49 -8.39 0.23
N ASN A 233 9.37 -8.56 -0.76
CA ASN A 233 9.96 -7.45 -1.52
C ASN A 233 8.89 -6.64 -2.25
N VAL A 234 7.90 -7.28 -2.88
CA VAL A 234 6.86 -6.55 -3.61
C VAL A 234 5.87 -5.84 -2.69
N ALA A 235 5.73 -6.25 -1.42
CA ALA A 235 5.00 -5.49 -0.42
C ALA A 235 5.80 -4.28 0.08
N LEU A 236 7.14 -4.41 0.18
CA LEU A 236 8.04 -3.34 0.60
C LEU A 236 8.14 -2.21 -0.44
N MET A 237 8.07 -2.51 -1.74
CA MET A 237 8.20 -1.50 -2.80
C MET A 237 7.17 -0.36 -2.68
N PRO A 238 5.84 -0.59 -2.64
CA PRO A 238 4.87 0.48 -2.45
C PRO A 238 4.95 1.14 -1.08
N TRP A 239 5.45 0.45 -0.04
CA TRP A 239 5.73 1.03 1.26
C TRP A 239 6.85 2.07 1.19
N LEU A 240 7.96 1.79 0.50
CA LEU A 240 9.07 2.72 0.30
C LEU A 240 8.65 3.95 -0.52
N ALA A 241 7.96 3.74 -1.65
CA ALA A 241 7.43 4.82 -2.47
C ALA A 241 6.38 5.66 -1.71
N GLY A 242 5.50 5.01 -0.95
CA GLY A 242 4.48 5.64 -0.11
C GLY A 242 5.08 6.44 1.04
N THR A 243 6.19 5.99 1.62
CA THR A 243 6.96 6.75 2.62
C THR A 243 7.55 8.02 1.98
N ALA A 244 8.19 7.91 0.83
CA ALA A 244 8.70 9.07 0.09
C ALA A 244 7.57 10.02 -0.33
N PHE A 245 6.41 9.48 -0.72
CA PHE A 245 5.22 10.26 -1.03
C PHE A 245 4.70 11.04 0.19
N THR A 246 4.58 10.41 1.36
CA THR A 246 4.12 11.09 2.59
C THR A 246 5.09 12.19 3.02
N HIS A 247 6.40 12.00 2.89
CA HIS A 247 7.40 13.05 3.09
C HIS A 247 7.18 14.21 2.10
N SER A 248 6.90 13.90 0.84
CA SER A 248 6.65 14.91 -0.19
C SER A 248 5.42 15.75 0.09
N LEU A 249 4.36 15.20 0.67
CA LEU A 249 3.17 15.95 1.08
C LEU A 249 3.47 17.08 2.09
N ILE A 250 4.51 16.92 2.90
CA ILE A 250 4.88 17.92 3.91
C ILE A 250 5.36 19.22 3.24
N PHE A 251 6.20 19.13 2.21
CA PHE A 251 6.79 20.30 1.54
C PHE A 251 6.01 20.76 0.31
N SER A 252 5.28 19.87 -0.37
CA SER A 252 4.55 20.22 -1.60
C SER A 252 3.33 21.10 -1.35
N LYS A 253 2.83 21.19 -0.10
CA LYS A 253 1.79 22.15 0.30
C LYS A 253 2.13 23.59 -0.07
N ASN A 254 3.42 23.94 -0.14
CA ASN A 254 3.93 25.24 -0.55
C ASN A 254 4.43 25.22 -2.02
N LYS A 255 3.95 24.29 -2.84
CA LYS A 255 4.36 24.09 -4.23
C LYS A 255 5.86 23.73 -4.40
N VAL A 256 6.51 23.23 -3.35
CA VAL A 256 7.88 22.73 -3.42
C VAL A 256 7.82 21.31 -3.99
N LEU A 257 8.49 21.05 -5.11
CA LEU A 257 8.55 19.76 -5.80
C LEU A 257 7.17 19.08 -5.97
N LEU A 258 6.16 19.85 -6.36
CA LEU A 258 4.79 19.34 -6.54
C LEU A 258 4.74 18.21 -7.57
N SER A 259 5.46 18.35 -8.70
CA SER A 259 5.54 17.31 -9.73
C SER A 259 6.13 16.02 -9.18
N TRP A 260 7.13 16.11 -8.30
CA TRP A 260 7.72 14.95 -7.64
C TRP A 260 6.72 14.22 -6.74
N MET A 261 5.94 14.96 -5.96
CA MET A 261 4.86 14.40 -5.14
C MET A 261 3.83 13.66 -6.01
N VAL A 262 3.38 14.28 -7.12
CA VAL A 262 2.43 13.64 -8.04
C VAL A 262 3.01 12.35 -8.62
N PHE A 263 4.27 12.39 -9.07
CA PHE A 263 4.97 11.21 -9.59
C PHE A 263 5.02 10.08 -8.56
N LEU A 264 5.40 10.38 -7.30
CA LEU A 264 5.45 9.39 -6.23
C LEU A 264 4.06 8.80 -5.89
N GLY A 265 3.00 9.61 -5.93
CA GLY A 265 1.63 9.11 -5.73
C GLY A 265 1.20 8.14 -6.83
N ILE A 266 1.55 8.42 -8.09
CA ILE A 266 1.33 7.51 -9.23
C ILE A 266 2.17 6.25 -9.05
N LEU A 267 3.47 6.38 -8.78
CA LEU A 267 4.40 5.26 -8.63
C LEU A 267 3.96 4.30 -7.52
N THR A 268 3.52 4.82 -6.36
CA THR A 268 3.06 4.00 -5.24
C THR A 268 1.89 3.11 -5.63
N PHE A 269 0.91 3.65 -6.37
CA PHE A 269 -0.21 2.87 -6.89
C PHE A 269 0.23 1.83 -7.91
N LEU A 270 1.07 2.20 -8.86
CA LEU A 270 1.60 1.28 -9.87
C LEU A 270 2.37 0.12 -9.24
N LEU A 271 3.18 0.38 -8.22
CA LEU A 271 3.89 -0.66 -7.47
C LEU A 271 2.94 -1.60 -6.71
N SER A 272 1.79 -1.12 -6.24
CA SER A 272 0.76 -1.96 -5.61
C SER A 272 0.12 -2.93 -6.62
N ILE A 273 -0.09 -2.48 -7.88
CA ILE A 273 -0.56 -3.35 -8.96
C ILE A 273 0.53 -4.35 -9.36
N LEU A 274 1.77 -3.90 -9.49
CA LEU A 274 2.91 -4.76 -9.80
C LEU A 274 3.08 -5.84 -8.73
N GLY A 275 2.93 -5.48 -7.44
CA GLY A 275 2.93 -6.44 -6.34
C GLY A 275 1.83 -7.48 -6.48
N SER A 276 0.61 -7.04 -6.80
CA SER A 276 -0.52 -7.94 -7.06
C SER A 276 -0.27 -8.87 -8.25
N PHE A 277 0.41 -8.38 -9.30
CA PHE A 277 0.83 -9.19 -10.46
C PHE A 277 1.83 -10.28 -10.03
N ILE A 278 2.91 -9.88 -9.38
CA ILE A 278 4.00 -10.82 -9.02
C ILE A 278 3.49 -11.94 -8.11
N VAL A 279 2.70 -11.61 -7.09
CA VAL A 279 2.13 -12.59 -6.15
C VAL A 279 1.20 -13.58 -6.84
N ARG A 280 0.45 -13.16 -7.88
CA ARG A 280 -0.59 -13.97 -8.52
C ARG A 280 -0.18 -14.64 -9.82
N SER A 281 0.92 -14.21 -10.43
CA SER A 281 1.40 -14.77 -11.69
C SER A 281 2.08 -16.13 -11.55
N GLY A 282 2.60 -16.44 -10.34
CA GLY A 282 3.41 -17.62 -10.12
C GLY A 282 4.74 -17.63 -10.89
N ILE A 283 5.17 -16.50 -11.44
CA ILE A 283 6.41 -16.38 -12.20
C ILE A 283 7.64 -16.51 -11.28
N LEU A 284 7.54 -15.99 -10.05
CA LEU A 284 8.62 -16.08 -9.07
C LEU A 284 8.39 -17.24 -8.10
N ASN A 285 9.43 -18.01 -7.83
CA ASN A 285 9.42 -19.02 -6.78
C ASN A 285 9.38 -18.33 -5.42
N SER A 286 8.28 -18.47 -4.70
CA SER A 286 8.08 -17.97 -3.34
C SER A 286 7.30 -18.97 -2.53
N VAL A 287 7.60 -19.10 -1.26
CA VAL A 287 6.81 -19.91 -0.31
C VAL A 287 5.40 -19.35 -0.09
N HIS A 288 5.17 -18.08 -0.47
CA HIS A 288 3.87 -17.41 -0.44
C HIS A 288 3.07 -17.58 -1.75
N SER A 289 3.63 -18.26 -2.76
CA SER A 289 2.98 -18.46 -4.06
C SER A 289 2.18 -19.77 -4.04
N PHE A 290 0.92 -19.70 -3.62
CA PHE A 290 0.07 -20.89 -3.44
C PHE A 290 -0.61 -21.41 -4.73
N ALA A 291 -0.57 -20.65 -5.83
CA ALA A 291 -1.06 -21.08 -7.13
C ALA A 291 -0.39 -20.29 -8.26
N SER A 292 0.03 -20.98 -9.31
CA SER A 292 0.56 -20.36 -10.53
C SER A 292 -0.44 -20.52 -11.65
N ASP A 293 -0.88 -19.39 -12.24
CA ASP A 293 -1.72 -19.37 -13.44
C ASP A 293 -1.20 -18.30 -14.40
N PRO A 294 -0.56 -18.69 -15.51
CA PRO A 294 -0.01 -17.76 -16.48
C PRO A 294 -1.05 -16.80 -17.08
N SER A 295 -2.31 -17.22 -17.22
CA SER A 295 -3.36 -16.37 -17.79
C SER A 295 -3.69 -15.18 -16.90
N ARG A 296 -3.72 -15.40 -15.59
CA ARG A 296 -3.86 -14.34 -14.56
C ARG A 296 -2.69 -13.37 -14.60
N GLY A 297 -1.48 -13.92 -14.77
CA GLY A 297 -0.26 -13.11 -14.87
C GLY A 297 -0.31 -12.16 -16.08
N VAL A 298 -0.61 -12.66 -17.26
CA VAL A 298 -0.71 -11.84 -18.49
C VAL A 298 -1.75 -10.74 -18.36
N PHE A 299 -2.92 -11.05 -17.79
CA PHE A 299 -3.98 -10.05 -17.60
C PHE A 299 -3.52 -8.93 -16.63
N LEU A 300 -2.96 -9.27 -15.48
CA LEU A 300 -2.48 -8.29 -14.49
C LEU A 300 -1.31 -7.47 -15.01
N LEU A 301 -0.41 -8.06 -15.82
CA LEU A 301 0.66 -7.33 -16.49
C LEU A 301 0.08 -6.33 -17.52
N SER A 302 -0.96 -6.73 -18.23
CA SER A 302 -1.67 -5.85 -19.17
C SER A 302 -2.35 -4.68 -18.43
N LEU A 303 -2.93 -4.93 -17.26
CA LEU A 303 -3.48 -3.87 -16.40
C LEU A 303 -2.38 -2.93 -15.90
N PHE A 304 -1.27 -3.48 -15.44
CA PHE A 304 -0.12 -2.68 -15.02
C PHE A 304 0.37 -1.78 -16.16
N ALA A 305 0.50 -2.32 -17.38
CA ALA A 305 0.87 -1.55 -18.55
C ALA A 305 -0.16 -0.46 -18.89
N LEU A 306 -1.45 -0.79 -18.87
CA LEU A 306 -2.54 0.16 -19.12
C LEU A 306 -2.51 1.32 -18.11
N PHE A 307 -2.50 1.01 -16.81
CA PHE A 307 -2.49 2.03 -15.77
C PHE A 307 -1.20 2.86 -15.80
N SER A 308 -0.06 2.25 -16.12
CA SER A 308 1.21 2.95 -16.29
C SER A 308 1.16 3.93 -17.47
N LEU A 309 0.71 3.48 -18.64
CA LEU A 309 0.60 4.32 -19.83
C LEU A 309 -0.37 5.49 -19.62
N VAL A 310 -1.54 5.23 -19.03
CA VAL A 310 -2.55 6.26 -18.77
C VAL A 310 -2.05 7.27 -17.75
N SER A 311 -1.58 6.80 -16.57
CA SER A 311 -1.23 7.71 -15.49
C SER A 311 0.06 8.48 -15.74
N LEU A 312 1.10 7.84 -16.29
CA LEU A 312 2.33 8.51 -16.68
C LEU A 312 2.12 9.41 -17.90
N GLY A 313 1.24 9.02 -18.84
CA GLY A 313 0.80 9.88 -19.92
C GLY A 313 0.13 11.16 -19.42
N ILE A 314 -0.85 11.04 -18.50
CA ILE A 314 -1.49 12.20 -17.83
C ILE A 314 -0.42 13.06 -17.16
N PHE A 315 0.48 12.45 -16.40
CA PHE A 315 1.57 13.16 -15.74
C PHE A 315 2.44 13.93 -16.73
N PHE A 316 2.90 13.28 -17.78
CA PHE A 316 3.77 13.89 -18.79
C PHE A 316 3.12 15.08 -19.49
N PHE A 317 1.87 14.92 -19.98
CA PHE A 317 1.17 15.99 -20.69
C PHE A 317 0.71 17.13 -19.78
N ARG A 318 0.56 16.88 -18.46
CA ARG A 318 0.10 17.87 -17.51
C ARG A 318 1.22 18.43 -16.60
N SER A 319 2.44 17.91 -16.67
CA SER A 319 3.56 18.32 -15.79
C SER A 319 3.89 19.81 -15.89
N ASN A 320 3.73 20.41 -17.07
CA ASN A 320 3.96 21.85 -17.26
C ASN A 320 3.02 22.75 -16.45
N PHE A 321 1.86 22.26 -16.02
CA PHE A 321 0.90 22.97 -15.17
C PHE A 321 1.21 22.81 -13.67
N LEU A 322 2.13 21.91 -13.32
CA LEU A 322 2.57 21.66 -11.95
C LEU A 322 3.74 22.58 -11.61
N HIS A 323 3.46 23.85 -11.35
CA HIS A 323 4.51 24.78 -10.95
C HIS A 323 5.20 24.31 -9.66
N SER A 324 6.51 24.13 -9.74
CA SER A 324 7.33 23.60 -8.65
C SER A 324 8.52 24.49 -8.36
N SER A 325 8.78 24.72 -7.08
CA SER A 325 10.00 25.39 -6.60
C SER A 325 10.95 24.37 -5.96
N TRP A 326 12.24 24.73 -5.85
CA TRP A 326 13.21 23.91 -5.14
C TRP A 326 13.27 24.30 -3.65
N PRO A 327 13.54 23.36 -2.74
CA PRO A 327 13.72 23.67 -1.34
C PRO A 327 15.02 24.45 -1.13
N LYS A 328 15.03 25.33 -0.12
CA LYS A 328 16.27 26.03 0.28
C LYS A 328 17.28 25.01 0.81
N PHE A 329 18.55 25.18 0.41
CA PHE A 329 19.66 24.35 0.87
C PHE A 329 19.69 24.24 2.40
N MET A 330 19.95 23.05 2.94
CA MET A 330 19.98 22.72 4.38
C MET A 330 18.71 23.05 5.16
N SER A 331 17.58 23.32 4.48
CA SER A 331 16.27 23.43 5.14
C SER A 331 15.74 22.04 5.50
N ARG A 332 14.76 21.98 6.42
CA ARG A 332 14.02 20.74 6.71
C ARG A 332 13.46 20.09 5.44
N ASN A 333 12.90 20.86 4.54
CA ASN A 333 12.38 20.36 3.27
C ASN A 333 13.51 19.76 2.39
N TYR A 334 14.71 20.32 2.43
CA TYR A 334 15.87 19.77 1.73
C TYR A 334 16.29 18.42 2.30
N LEU A 335 16.31 18.26 3.64
CA LEU A 335 16.62 16.98 4.29
C LEU A 335 15.57 15.91 3.94
N LEU A 336 14.27 16.28 3.88
CA LEU A 336 13.21 15.36 3.45
C LEU A 336 13.38 14.92 1.98
N VAL A 337 13.88 15.80 1.11
CA VAL A 337 14.21 15.44 -0.29
C VAL A 337 15.37 14.46 -0.33
N LEU A 338 16.40 14.64 0.49
CA LEU A 338 17.49 13.66 0.60
C LEU A 338 16.98 12.30 1.11
N ASN A 339 16.10 12.29 2.11
CA ASN A 339 15.43 11.07 2.57
C ASN A 339 14.68 10.37 1.42
N ASN A 340 13.96 11.13 0.60
CA ASN A 340 13.27 10.58 -0.56
C ASN A 340 14.25 9.95 -1.57
N ILE A 341 15.38 10.58 -1.83
CA ILE A 341 16.40 10.04 -2.73
C ILE A 341 16.91 8.69 -2.21
N ILE A 342 17.21 8.59 -0.91
CA ILE A 342 17.66 7.33 -0.32
C ILE A 342 16.58 6.26 -0.35
N LEU A 343 15.32 6.60 -0.03
CA LEU A 343 14.19 5.67 -0.13
C LEU A 343 14.00 5.15 -1.56
N MET A 344 14.13 6.03 -2.56
CA MET A 344 14.05 5.64 -3.97
C MET A 344 15.25 4.80 -4.41
N THR A 345 16.44 5.03 -3.84
CA THR A 345 17.61 4.18 -4.06
C THR A 345 17.37 2.77 -3.50
N ILE A 346 16.86 2.66 -2.26
CA ILE A 346 16.50 1.37 -1.67
C ILE A 346 15.42 0.68 -2.52
N LEU A 347 14.38 1.42 -2.93
CA LEU A 347 13.34 0.89 -3.83
C LEU A 347 13.93 0.33 -5.12
N THR A 348 14.87 1.04 -5.74
CA THR A 348 15.53 0.61 -6.99
C THR A 348 16.34 -0.68 -6.77
N ILE A 349 17.06 -0.79 -5.66
CA ILE A 349 17.82 -2.01 -5.30
C ILE A 349 16.84 -3.20 -5.14
N VAL A 350 15.74 -3.00 -4.39
CA VAL A 350 14.74 -4.04 -4.16
C VAL A 350 14.06 -4.43 -5.48
N PHE A 351 13.68 -3.45 -6.29
CA PHE A 351 13.04 -3.66 -7.59
C PHE A 351 13.92 -4.47 -8.54
N LEU A 352 15.16 -4.03 -8.72
CA LEU A 352 16.12 -4.70 -9.61
C LEU A 352 16.44 -6.11 -9.11
N GLY A 353 16.73 -6.29 -7.82
CA GLY A 353 17.05 -7.60 -7.26
C GLY A 353 15.88 -8.59 -7.33
N THR A 354 14.63 -8.10 -7.27
CA THR A 354 13.43 -8.95 -7.34
C THR A 354 13.06 -9.31 -8.77
N LEU A 355 13.21 -8.39 -9.75
CA LEU A 355 12.83 -8.64 -11.14
C LEU A 355 13.96 -9.20 -11.99
N TYR A 356 15.21 -9.04 -11.59
CA TYR A 356 16.36 -9.56 -12.33
C TYR A 356 16.28 -11.07 -12.61
N PRO A 357 15.86 -11.93 -11.68
CA PRO A 357 15.67 -13.35 -11.96
C PRO A 357 14.72 -13.63 -13.12
N ILE A 358 13.59 -12.90 -13.21
CA ILE A 358 12.64 -13.05 -14.32
C ILE A 358 13.30 -12.66 -15.64
N TYR A 359 13.99 -11.51 -15.67
CA TYR A 359 14.69 -11.06 -16.86
C TYR A 359 15.74 -12.09 -17.32
N TYR A 360 16.53 -12.63 -16.37
CA TYR A 360 17.58 -13.60 -16.64
C TYR A 360 16.99 -14.90 -17.23
N GLU A 361 15.92 -15.43 -16.62
CA GLU A 361 15.24 -16.64 -17.08
C GLU A 361 14.68 -16.48 -18.52
N VAL A 362 14.09 -15.33 -18.82
CA VAL A 362 13.54 -15.04 -20.17
C VAL A 362 14.62 -14.96 -21.24
N ILE A 363 15.79 -14.38 -20.92
CA ILE A 363 16.85 -14.16 -21.92
C ILE A 363 17.73 -15.40 -22.08
N TYR A 364 18.10 -16.05 -20.99
CA TYR A 364 19.09 -17.14 -21.00
C TYR A 364 18.46 -18.53 -20.86
N ASN A 365 17.15 -18.61 -20.62
CA ASN A 365 16.43 -19.86 -20.35
C ASN A 365 17.04 -20.67 -19.19
N GLU A 366 17.66 -19.99 -18.24
CA GLU A 366 18.30 -20.55 -17.05
C GLU A 366 17.70 -19.92 -15.80
N LYS A 367 17.52 -20.73 -14.75
CA LYS A 367 17.03 -20.24 -13.46
C LYS A 367 18.16 -19.54 -12.70
N PHE A 368 17.89 -18.32 -12.27
CA PHE A 368 18.76 -17.53 -11.44
C PHE A 368 18.01 -17.06 -10.18
N SER A 369 18.69 -16.94 -9.06
CA SER A 369 18.11 -16.38 -7.83
C SER A 369 19.02 -15.34 -7.22
N VAL A 370 18.45 -14.25 -6.76
CA VAL A 370 19.14 -13.21 -6.00
C VAL A 370 18.95 -13.50 -4.52
N GLY A 371 20.03 -13.82 -3.82
CA GLY A 371 19.97 -14.19 -2.41
C GLY A 371 19.92 -12.98 -1.46
N PRO A 372 19.59 -13.22 -0.17
CA PRO A 372 19.50 -12.18 0.88
C PRO A 372 20.75 -11.31 1.02
N LYS A 373 21.93 -11.87 0.72
CA LYS A 373 23.22 -11.17 0.80
C LYS A 373 23.24 -9.92 -0.09
N TYR A 374 22.72 -10.01 -1.33
CA TYR A 374 22.65 -8.87 -2.26
C TYR A 374 21.89 -7.69 -1.63
N PHE A 375 20.69 -7.95 -1.09
CA PHE A 375 19.85 -6.92 -0.50
C PHE A 375 20.49 -6.33 0.76
N SER A 376 21.01 -7.20 1.64
CA SER A 376 21.58 -6.78 2.91
C SER A 376 22.85 -5.91 2.71
N GLU A 377 23.75 -6.28 1.79
CA GLU A 377 24.97 -5.52 1.54
C GLU A 377 24.70 -4.14 0.91
N LEU A 378 23.73 -4.04 0.00
CA LEU A 378 23.42 -2.79 -0.69
C LEU A 378 22.50 -1.87 0.11
N ILE A 379 21.53 -2.42 0.85
CA ILE A 379 20.54 -1.62 1.56
C ILE A 379 21.06 -1.12 2.91
N THR A 380 21.89 -1.90 3.59
CA THR A 380 22.43 -1.52 4.91
C THR A 380 23.08 -0.14 4.96
N PRO A 381 23.99 0.23 4.04
CA PRO A 381 24.58 1.58 4.02
C PRO A 381 23.51 2.67 3.78
N ALA A 382 22.54 2.39 2.91
CA ALA A 382 21.47 3.35 2.60
C ALA A 382 20.56 3.59 3.82
N VAL A 383 20.18 2.53 4.55
CA VAL A 383 19.40 2.64 5.80
C VAL A 383 20.17 3.42 6.86
N PHE A 384 21.49 3.22 6.97
CA PHE A 384 22.31 3.98 7.89
C PHE A 384 22.30 5.48 7.58
N ILE A 385 22.45 5.87 6.30
CA ILE A 385 22.32 7.27 5.87
C ILE A 385 20.92 7.80 6.17
N LEU A 386 19.88 6.99 5.96
CA LEU A 386 18.48 7.39 6.21
C LEU A 386 18.23 7.69 7.69
N ILE A 387 18.79 6.91 8.60
CA ILE A 387 18.72 7.15 10.05
C ILE A 387 19.43 8.45 10.43
N ILE A 388 20.61 8.72 9.84
CA ILE A 388 21.33 9.98 10.04
C ILE A 388 20.46 11.16 9.60
N LEU A 389 19.93 11.12 8.38
CA LEU A 389 19.07 12.18 7.84
C LEU A 389 17.81 12.39 8.68
N PHE A 390 17.16 11.31 9.13
CA PHE A 390 16.02 11.36 10.04
C PHE A 390 16.39 12.06 11.35
N THR A 391 17.54 11.74 11.92
CA THR A 391 18.03 12.36 13.16
C THR A 391 18.27 13.87 12.94
N LEU A 392 18.91 14.25 11.84
CA LEU A 392 19.16 15.66 11.51
C LEU A 392 17.87 16.45 11.27
N GLU A 393 16.85 15.83 10.65
CA GLU A 393 15.55 16.47 10.39
C GLU A 393 14.80 16.83 11.67
N GLN A 394 14.90 16.01 12.71
CA GLN A 394 14.24 16.25 13.99
C GLN A 394 14.79 17.50 14.73
N PHE A 395 15.97 17.96 14.35
CA PHE A 395 16.67 19.06 15.01
C PHE A 395 16.92 20.25 14.06
N PRO A 396 15.88 20.92 13.54
CA PRO A 396 16.05 22.03 12.59
C PRO A 396 16.83 23.24 13.16
N LYS A 397 17.05 23.30 14.48
CA LYS A 397 17.91 24.29 15.16
C LYS A 397 19.32 23.78 15.47
N ILE A 398 19.69 22.60 15.00
CA ILE A 398 21.01 21.96 15.23
C ILE A 398 22.16 22.74 14.59
N LEU A 399 21.90 23.66 13.72
CA LEU A 399 22.93 24.59 13.22
C LEU A 399 23.49 25.55 14.29
N SER A 400 23.00 25.51 15.56
CA SER A 400 23.78 26.00 16.68
C SER A 400 24.90 24.99 16.98
N MET A 401 26.16 25.44 16.96
CA MET A 401 27.37 24.60 17.03
C MET A 401 27.39 23.54 18.11
N ASP A 402 26.71 23.75 19.25
CA ASP A 402 26.70 22.81 20.38
C ASP A 402 25.84 21.56 20.14
N LYS A 403 24.74 21.72 19.42
CA LYS A 403 23.83 20.61 19.07
C LYS A 403 24.36 19.81 17.89
N LEU A 404 25.10 20.45 16.95
CA LEU A 404 25.81 19.76 15.88
C LEU A 404 26.90 18.86 16.45
N LYS A 405 27.66 19.32 17.45
CA LYS A 405 28.66 18.50 18.17
C LYS A 405 28.03 17.29 18.84
N ALA A 406 26.90 17.47 19.55
CA ALA A 406 26.20 16.36 20.20
C ALA A 406 25.68 15.33 19.17
N SER A 407 25.17 15.77 18.03
CA SER A 407 24.73 14.88 16.93
C SER A 407 25.89 14.16 16.28
N LEU A 408 27.02 14.83 16.05
CA LEU A 408 28.24 14.20 15.51
C LEU A 408 28.82 13.17 16.47
N ILE A 409 28.81 13.42 17.78
CA ILE A 409 29.22 12.46 18.81
C ILE A 409 28.31 11.24 18.81
N LEU A 410 26.97 11.43 18.70
CA LEU A 410 26.01 10.34 18.62
C LEU A 410 26.22 9.50 17.35
N ILE A 411 26.41 10.16 16.19
CA ILE A 411 26.70 9.52 14.91
C ILE A 411 28.03 8.76 14.97
N ALA A 412 29.08 9.37 15.52
CA ALA A 412 30.38 8.72 15.67
C ALA A 412 30.30 7.53 16.65
N GLY A 413 29.60 7.68 17.77
CA GLY A 413 29.38 6.59 18.73
C GLY A 413 28.61 5.42 18.13
N THR A 414 27.57 5.71 17.35
CA THR A 414 26.79 4.68 16.66
C THR A 414 27.56 4.02 15.52
N ALA A 415 28.39 4.76 14.79
CA ALA A 415 29.32 4.20 13.79
C ALA A 415 30.37 3.27 14.40
N ILE A 416 30.91 3.64 15.57
CA ILE A 416 31.87 2.81 16.31
C ILE A 416 31.18 1.51 16.80
N ILE A 417 29.98 1.59 17.35
CA ILE A 417 29.20 0.41 17.77
C ILE A 417 28.86 -0.47 16.56
N PHE A 418 28.58 0.12 15.39
CA PHE A 418 28.36 -0.58 14.14
C PHE A 418 29.59 -1.38 13.69
N ILE A 419 30.76 -0.75 13.74
CA ILE A 419 32.03 -1.38 13.37
C ILE A 419 32.35 -2.55 14.32
N ILE A 420 32.07 -2.40 15.61
CA ILE A 420 32.31 -3.42 16.64
C ILE A 420 31.33 -4.58 16.56
N ASN A 421 30.07 -4.34 16.18
CA ASN A 421 28.98 -5.33 16.18
C ASN A 421 28.48 -5.69 14.77
N TYR A 422 29.35 -5.78 13.80
CA TYR A 422 29.03 -6.11 12.39
C TYR A 422 28.10 -7.33 12.21
N PHE A 423 28.03 -8.21 13.20
CA PHE A 423 27.23 -9.45 13.17
C PHE A 423 25.82 -9.35 13.81
N ASN A 424 25.43 -8.22 14.43
CA ASN A 424 24.12 -8.10 15.11
C ASN A 424 23.34 -6.81 14.72
N MET A 425 23.14 -6.65 13.43
CA MET A 425 22.56 -5.46 12.80
C MET A 425 21.17 -5.07 13.31
N GLY A 426 20.28 -6.03 13.56
CA GLY A 426 18.91 -5.73 13.98
C GLY A 426 18.83 -5.06 15.35
N LEU A 427 19.63 -5.49 16.30
CA LEU A 427 19.73 -4.88 17.65
C LEU A 427 20.35 -3.48 17.59
N LEU A 428 21.32 -3.28 16.69
CA LEU A 428 21.95 -1.98 16.51
C LEU A 428 20.97 -0.95 15.92
N LEU A 429 20.29 -1.31 14.84
CA LEU A 429 19.31 -0.41 14.18
C LEU A 429 18.17 -0.02 15.13
N SER A 430 17.64 -0.98 15.90
CA SER A 430 16.63 -0.70 16.91
C SER A 430 17.16 0.17 18.04
N GLY A 431 18.40 -0.03 18.49
CA GLY A 431 19.06 0.78 19.49
C GLY A 431 19.29 2.22 19.04
N ILE A 432 19.71 2.44 17.80
CA ILE A 432 19.90 3.78 17.19
C ILE A 432 18.54 4.50 17.07
N PHE A 433 17.51 3.81 16.59
CA PHE A 433 16.16 4.37 16.46
C PHE A 433 15.61 4.76 17.83
N LEU A 434 15.75 3.91 18.84
CA LEU A 434 15.33 4.18 20.20
C LEU A 434 16.10 5.34 20.81
N ALA A 435 17.43 5.40 20.62
CA ALA A 435 18.26 6.50 21.08
C ALA A 435 17.88 7.84 20.41
N ALA A 436 17.55 7.84 19.11
CA ALA A 436 17.06 9.03 18.42
C ALA A 436 15.70 9.49 18.95
N LEU A 437 14.78 8.56 19.25
CA LEU A 437 13.48 8.87 19.84
C LEU A 437 13.63 9.43 21.28
N ILE A 438 14.47 8.82 22.10
CA ILE A 438 14.76 9.28 23.47
C ILE A 438 15.40 10.67 23.44
N LEU A 439 16.37 10.88 22.55
CA LEU A 439 17.03 12.17 22.41
C LEU A 439 16.04 13.26 21.96
N LYS A 440 15.12 12.93 21.05
CA LYS A 440 14.01 13.83 20.67
C LYS A 440 13.15 14.18 21.88
N PHE A 441 12.73 13.19 22.67
CA PHE A 441 11.87 13.39 23.83
C PHE A 441 12.57 14.24 24.92
N VAL A 442 13.86 14.03 25.15
CA VAL A 442 14.66 14.75 26.14
C VAL A 442 15.00 16.18 25.71
N LEU A 443 15.23 16.39 24.39
CA LEU A 443 15.67 17.67 23.85
C LEU A 443 14.52 18.56 23.33
N ASP A 444 13.29 18.09 23.33
CA ASP A 444 12.11 18.86 22.86
C ASP A 444 11.27 19.34 24.08
N PRO A 445 11.70 20.42 24.77
CA PRO A 445 10.95 21.00 25.90
C PRO A 445 9.66 21.70 25.44
N VAL A 446 9.39 21.72 24.14
CA VAL A 446 8.30 22.52 23.54
C VAL A 446 6.92 21.93 23.80
N SER A 447 6.79 20.64 24.04
CA SER A 447 5.50 20.02 24.41
C SER A 447 4.95 20.56 25.75
N TYR A 448 5.81 20.91 26.69
CA TYR A 448 5.39 21.43 27.99
C TYR A 448 4.93 22.91 27.94
N THR A 449 5.47 23.71 27.05
CA THR A 449 5.08 25.13 26.93
C THR A 449 3.72 25.30 26.26
N HIS A 450 3.33 24.40 25.33
CA HIS A 450 1.99 24.42 24.72
C HIS A 450 0.89 23.96 25.68
N LEU A 451 1.14 22.97 26.54
CA LEU A 451 0.21 22.59 27.60
C LEU A 451 0.04 23.70 28.64
N ARG A 452 1.13 24.38 29.01
CA ARG A 452 1.08 25.52 29.95
C ARG A 452 0.40 26.77 29.36
N ALA A 453 0.51 27.00 28.05
CA ALA A 453 -0.21 28.08 27.37
C ALA A 453 -1.74 27.81 27.31
N HIS A 454 -2.16 26.54 27.23
CA HIS A 454 -3.57 26.19 27.32
C HIS A 454 -4.12 26.28 28.75
N GLU A 455 -3.34 25.95 29.77
CA GLU A 455 -3.74 26.13 31.18
C GLU A 455 -3.85 27.60 31.58
N THR A 456 -2.97 28.48 31.06
CA THR A 456 -3.07 29.92 31.31
C THR A 456 -4.26 30.57 30.62
N SER A 457 -4.71 30.10 29.48
CA SER A 457 -5.92 30.61 28.81
C SER A 457 -7.21 30.20 29.51
N LEU A 458 -7.26 29.03 30.16
CA LEU A 458 -8.40 28.59 30.97
C LEU A 458 -8.53 29.39 32.28
N HIS A 459 -7.43 29.83 32.89
CA HIS A 459 -7.47 30.69 34.08
C HIS A 459 -7.91 32.13 33.78
N LEU A 460 -7.81 32.61 32.57
CA LEU A 460 -8.27 33.97 32.17
C LEU A 460 -9.78 33.99 31.87
N VAL A 461 -10.40 32.89 31.50
CA VAL A 461 -11.85 32.79 31.25
C VAL A 461 -12.67 32.66 32.55
N CYS A 462 -12.06 32.25 33.64
CA CYS A 462 -12.76 32.16 34.95
C CYS A 462 -12.70 33.46 35.79
N ARG A 463 -12.22 34.57 35.22
CA ARG A 463 -12.16 35.89 35.90
C ARG A 463 -12.94 37.03 35.17
N LEU A 464 -13.76 36.70 34.20
CA LEU A 464 -14.78 37.55 33.60
C LEU A 464 -16.16 36.91 33.82
#